data_24581763d19a3d4ec307c30e7f7e4363
#
_entry.id   24581763d19a3d4ec307c30e7f7e4363
#
_cell.length_a   1.000
_cell.length_b   1.000
_cell.length_c   1.000
_cell.angle_alpha   90.00
_cell.angle_beta   90.00
_cell.angle_gamma   90.00
#
_symmetry.space_group_name_H-M   'P 1'
#
loop_
_entity.id
_entity.type
_entity.pdbx_description
1 polymer ?
#
loop_
_entity_poly.entity_id
_entity_poly.type
_entity_poly.pdbx_seq_one_letter_code
_entity_poly.pdbx_strand_id
1 'polypeptide(L)'
;MPTKFILYFTPDFEAYAIKEVEGALGSARKLADFGGGTALIETDRERKDLLFLLSKARLILAKHISPIDVEFGVCGQGDKDLISILDHVLSVSYVLKGDRFSIQCRRRGTGSDYTSKDVEVFVGSWFEGNGSIPVFSSTGVVSGPEIKVVGIYLFNNVCYVGFSESGELINEHNDEYRLYAKAGKVSRSQFKLIEALRKFKITMHGGRVLDLGAAPGGWSNVLLGLGMEVTAVDPAALDPVVAASPNLVHLASISEIPPDGKFDLIVDDMNIDAESSAMMLVGLSRLLGNGSNAIITLKLKKGSNPFKAVNSAIHILWQSYDVVSVASLFHNRLEVTLLLAKKG
;
A
#
# COMPACT_ATOMS: atom_id res chain seq x y z
N MET A 1 7.22 5.60 -28.48
CA MET A 1 8.57 5.32 -27.94
C MET A 1 8.39 4.37 -26.77
N PRO A 2 9.35 3.47 -26.50
CA PRO A 2 9.32 2.63 -25.31
C PRO A 2 9.18 3.49 -24.04
N THR A 3 8.37 3.03 -23.10
CA THR A 3 8.15 3.74 -21.84
C THR A 3 8.92 3.04 -20.73
N LYS A 4 9.65 3.83 -19.92
CA LYS A 4 10.32 3.34 -18.72
C LYS A 4 9.46 3.61 -17.49
N PHE A 5 9.56 2.74 -16.49
CA PHE A 5 8.91 2.94 -15.20
C PHE A 5 9.68 2.26 -14.07
N ILE A 6 9.54 2.80 -12.87
CA ILE A 6 10.04 2.16 -11.64
C ILE A 6 8.96 1.20 -11.15
N LEU A 7 9.37 -0.04 -10.90
CA LEU A 7 8.54 -1.09 -10.29
C LEU A 7 9.05 -1.42 -8.90
N TYR A 8 8.15 -1.37 -7.90
CA TYR A 8 8.40 -1.88 -6.55
C TYR A 8 7.65 -3.18 -6.34
N PHE A 9 8.32 -4.15 -5.71
CA PHE A 9 7.81 -5.49 -5.43
C PHE A 9 8.44 -6.06 -4.15
N THR A 10 7.95 -7.19 -3.67
CA THR A 10 8.64 -7.94 -2.63
C THR A 10 9.88 -8.63 -3.22
N PRO A 11 11.10 -8.42 -2.68
CA PRO A 11 12.35 -8.93 -3.27
C PRO A 11 12.31 -10.42 -3.62
N ASP A 12 11.71 -11.24 -2.75
CA ASP A 12 11.62 -12.69 -2.95
C ASP A 12 10.68 -13.09 -4.13
N PHE A 13 9.92 -12.15 -4.68
CA PHE A 13 8.95 -12.38 -5.76
C PHE A 13 9.25 -11.60 -7.04
N GLU A 14 10.48 -11.12 -7.21
CA GLU A 14 10.89 -10.31 -8.37
C GLU A 14 10.44 -10.89 -9.70
N ALA A 15 10.85 -12.13 -10.00
CA ALA A 15 10.54 -12.78 -11.28
C ALA A 15 9.02 -12.89 -11.53
N TYR A 16 8.25 -13.12 -10.48
CA TYR A 16 6.79 -13.20 -10.56
C TYR A 16 6.16 -11.82 -10.76
N ALA A 17 6.67 -10.78 -10.09
CA ALA A 17 6.17 -9.42 -10.24
C ALA A 17 6.45 -8.85 -11.64
N ILE A 18 7.64 -9.11 -12.20
CA ILE A 18 7.97 -8.71 -13.57
C ILE A 18 7.08 -9.45 -14.57
N LYS A 19 6.89 -10.76 -14.40
CA LYS A 19 6.03 -11.57 -15.26
C LYS A 19 4.56 -11.16 -15.18
N GLU A 20 4.09 -10.74 -14.00
CA GLU A 20 2.74 -10.19 -13.81
C GLU A 20 2.54 -8.92 -14.63
N VAL A 21 3.49 -8.00 -14.57
CA VAL A 21 3.47 -6.75 -15.33
C VAL A 21 3.62 -7.01 -16.83
N GLU A 22 4.50 -7.94 -17.22
CA GLU A 22 4.64 -8.38 -18.62
C GLU A 22 3.33 -8.94 -19.16
N GLY A 23 2.62 -9.77 -18.39
CA GLY A 23 1.31 -10.30 -18.76
C GLY A 23 0.26 -9.21 -18.96
N ALA A 24 0.31 -8.14 -18.18
CA ALA A 24 -0.60 -7.01 -18.30
C ALA A 24 -0.29 -6.09 -19.50
N LEU A 25 1.00 -5.89 -19.81
CA LEU A 25 1.45 -4.95 -20.84
C LEU A 25 1.75 -5.60 -22.19
N GLY A 26 1.96 -6.93 -22.23
CA GLY A 26 2.44 -7.68 -23.40
C GLY A 26 3.95 -7.63 -23.58
N SER A 27 4.67 -6.70 -22.94
CA SER A 27 6.13 -6.65 -22.88
C SER A 27 6.59 -5.96 -21.61
N ALA A 28 7.65 -6.50 -20.96
CA ALA A 28 8.31 -5.86 -19.82
C ALA A 28 9.75 -6.37 -19.74
N ARG A 29 10.73 -5.49 -19.87
CA ARG A 29 12.14 -5.79 -19.81
C ARG A 29 12.80 -5.08 -18.64
N LYS A 30 13.45 -5.82 -17.75
CA LYS A 30 14.26 -5.22 -16.67
C LYS A 30 15.51 -4.59 -17.26
N LEU A 31 15.69 -3.28 -17.04
CA LEU A 31 16.87 -2.53 -17.44
C LEU A 31 17.91 -2.45 -16.32
N ALA A 32 17.45 -2.27 -15.08
CA ALA A 32 18.32 -2.18 -13.92
C ALA A 32 17.64 -2.74 -12.67
N ASP A 33 18.43 -3.27 -11.75
CA ASP A 33 18.06 -3.68 -10.41
C ASP A 33 18.67 -2.69 -9.41
N PHE A 34 17.84 -2.05 -8.60
CA PHE A 34 18.28 -1.12 -7.57
C PHE A 34 18.28 -1.77 -6.17
N GLY A 35 18.02 -3.08 -6.10
CA GLY A 35 17.95 -3.83 -4.85
C GLY A 35 16.64 -3.61 -4.08
N GLY A 36 16.46 -4.42 -3.02
CA GLY A 36 15.33 -4.32 -2.08
C GLY A 36 13.96 -4.29 -2.74
N GLY A 37 13.77 -4.98 -3.85
CA GLY A 37 12.50 -5.05 -4.57
C GLY A 37 12.20 -3.79 -5.39
N THR A 38 13.22 -3.20 -6.01
CA THR A 38 13.05 -2.04 -6.88
C THR A 38 13.81 -2.24 -8.17
N ALA A 39 13.15 -2.09 -9.30
CA ALA A 39 13.77 -2.22 -10.62
C ALA A 39 13.29 -1.15 -11.60
N LEU A 40 14.16 -0.82 -12.56
CA LEU A 40 13.79 -0.06 -13.75
C LEU A 40 13.34 -1.04 -14.83
N ILE A 41 12.12 -0.83 -15.30
CA ILE A 41 11.48 -1.67 -16.32
C ILE A 41 11.21 -0.80 -17.56
N GLU A 42 11.32 -1.42 -18.73
CA GLU A 42 10.93 -0.83 -20.01
C GLU A 42 9.84 -1.69 -20.66
N THR A 43 8.90 -1.02 -21.33
CA THR A 43 7.85 -1.66 -22.13
C THR A 43 7.73 -0.97 -23.50
N ASP A 44 7.27 -1.70 -24.51
CA ASP A 44 6.99 -1.14 -25.83
C ASP A 44 5.69 -0.32 -25.87
N ARG A 45 4.92 -0.30 -24.76
CA ARG A 45 3.68 0.47 -24.66
C ARG A 45 3.96 1.96 -24.53
N GLU A 46 3.10 2.78 -25.12
CA GLU A 46 3.09 4.21 -24.84
C GLU A 46 2.63 4.48 -23.40
N ARG A 47 3.06 5.60 -22.85
CA ARG A 47 2.72 5.99 -21.47
C ARG A 47 1.23 5.93 -21.14
N LYS A 48 0.37 6.47 -22.01
CA LYS A 48 -1.08 6.46 -21.83
C LYS A 48 -1.66 5.04 -21.75
N ASP A 49 -1.14 4.13 -22.59
CA ASP A 49 -1.57 2.74 -22.62
C ASP A 49 -1.06 1.97 -21.42
N LEU A 50 0.19 2.25 -20.99
CA LEU A 50 0.77 1.68 -19.79
C LEU A 50 -0.13 1.91 -18.58
N LEU A 51 -0.45 3.17 -18.28
CA LEU A 51 -1.25 3.53 -17.11
C LEU A 51 -2.66 2.93 -17.20
N PHE A 52 -3.29 2.99 -18.38
CA PHE A 52 -4.61 2.40 -18.60
C PHE A 52 -4.61 0.88 -18.39
N LEU A 53 -3.67 0.15 -19.01
CA LEU A 53 -3.61 -1.31 -18.90
C LEU A 53 -3.32 -1.75 -17.46
N LEU A 54 -2.39 -1.10 -16.78
CA LEU A 54 -2.05 -1.40 -15.39
C LEU A 54 -3.21 -1.08 -14.44
N SER A 55 -3.99 -0.03 -14.69
CA SER A 55 -5.17 0.29 -13.86
C SER A 55 -6.30 -0.76 -13.99
N LYS A 56 -6.35 -1.49 -15.10
CA LYS A 56 -7.31 -2.57 -15.35
C LYS A 56 -6.78 -3.94 -14.91
N ALA A 57 -5.47 -4.11 -14.82
CA ALA A 57 -4.85 -5.36 -14.42
C ALA A 57 -5.02 -5.58 -12.90
N ARG A 58 -5.33 -6.82 -12.52
CA ARG A 58 -5.31 -7.24 -11.11
C ARG A 58 -3.88 -7.59 -10.72
N LEU A 59 -3.06 -6.56 -10.44
CA LEU A 59 -1.68 -6.76 -10.00
C LEU A 59 -1.66 -7.16 -8.53
N ILE A 60 -1.11 -8.33 -8.25
CA ILE A 60 -1.06 -8.93 -6.91
C ILE A 60 0.28 -8.61 -6.24
N LEU A 61 1.38 -8.65 -6.99
CA LEU A 61 2.75 -8.56 -6.47
C LEU A 61 3.39 -7.19 -6.68
N ALA A 62 2.97 -6.45 -7.69
CA ALA A 62 3.42 -5.08 -7.91
C ALA A 62 2.89 -4.15 -6.80
N LYS A 63 3.81 -3.57 -6.02
CA LYS A 63 3.48 -2.69 -4.90
C LYS A 63 3.32 -1.23 -5.31
N HIS A 64 4.12 -0.81 -6.28
CA HIS A 64 4.13 0.56 -6.78
C HIS A 64 4.70 0.58 -8.19
N ILE A 65 4.09 1.36 -9.06
CA ILE A 65 4.57 1.61 -10.41
C ILE A 65 4.56 3.11 -10.63
N SER A 66 5.70 3.65 -11.09
CA SER A 66 5.82 5.06 -11.43
C SER A 66 6.46 5.19 -12.80
N PRO A 67 5.78 5.77 -13.79
CA PRO A 67 6.37 6.06 -15.08
C PRO A 67 7.53 7.05 -14.94
N ILE A 68 8.47 7.01 -15.89
CA ILE A 68 9.63 7.90 -15.94
C ILE A 68 9.55 8.73 -17.21
N ASP A 69 9.62 10.05 -17.04
CA ASP A 69 9.55 11.03 -18.12
C ASP A 69 10.95 11.56 -18.49
N VAL A 70 11.85 11.66 -17.50
CA VAL A 70 13.24 12.09 -17.72
C VAL A 70 14.20 11.37 -16.76
N GLU A 71 15.43 11.12 -17.23
CA GLU A 71 16.52 10.58 -16.43
C GLU A 71 17.81 11.40 -16.68
N PHE A 72 18.58 11.66 -15.63
CA PHE A 72 19.83 12.45 -15.69
C PHE A 72 20.79 12.10 -14.55
N GLY A 73 22.06 12.44 -14.73
CA GLY A 73 23.10 12.20 -13.71
C GLY A 73 23.01 13.17 -12.55
N VAL A 74 23.34 12.69 -11.34
CA VAL A 74 23.54 13.49 -10.11
C VAL A 74 24.91 13.20 -9.51
N CYS A 75 25.48 14.19 -8.81
CA CYS A 75 26.86 14.11 -8.29
C CYS A 75 26.94 13.91 -6.77
N GLY A 76 25.83 13.94 -6.06
CA GLY A 76 25.77 13.80 -4.60
C GLY A 76 25.94 15.11 -3.82
N GLN A 77 26.08 16.25 -4.50
CA GLN A 77 26.21 17.57 -3.89
C GLN A 77 24.86 18.30 -3.90
N GLY A 78 24.31 18.56 -2.72
CA GLY A 78 22.94 19.07 -2.57
C GLY A 78 22.72 20.43 -3.24
N ASP A 79 23.67 21.36 -3.14
CA ASP A 79 23.58 22.64 -3.77
C ASP A 79 23.47 22.60 -5.31
N LYS A 80 24.07 21.59 -5.94
CA LYS A 80 23.99 21.34 -7.39
C LYS A 80 22.84 20.46 -7.79
N ASP A 81 22.71 19.33 -7.09
CA ASP A 81 21.73 18.31 -7.44
C ASP A 81 20.30 18.80 -7.22
N LEU A 82 20.01 19.53 -6.13
CA LEU A 82 18.66 20.05 -5.87
C LEU A 82 18.19 21.02 -6.97
N ILE A 83 19.09 21.90 -7.44
CA ILE A 83 18.79 22.82 -8.55
C ILE A 83 18.55 22.02 -9.84
N SER A 84 19.46 21.09 -10.17
CA SER A 84 19.34 20.25 -11.36
C SER A 84 18.07 19.40 -11.34
N ILE A 85 17.71 18.84 -10.18
CA ILE A 85 16.47 18.08 -10.01
C ILE A 85 15.25 18.97 -10.28
N LEU A 86 15.22 20.17 -9.70
CA LEU A 86 14.12 21.11 -9.92
C LEU A 86 14.01 21.48 -11.41
N ASP A 87 15.09 21.82 -12.07
CA ASP A 87 15.09 22.20 -13.49
C ASP A 87 14.53 21.07 -14.37
N HIS A 88 14.94 19.82 -14.13
CA HIS A 88 14.42 18.67 -14.87
C HIS A 88 12.96 18.36 -14.53
N VAL A 89 12.56 18.50 -13.25
CA VAL A 89 11.15 18.39 -12.85
C VAL A 89 10.31 19.41 -13.62
N LEU A 90 10.76 20.67 -13.69
CA LEU A 90 10.02 21.73 -14.38
C LEU A 90 9.95 21.52 -15.91
N SER A 91 10.99 20.93 -16.51
CA SER A 91 11.02 20.67 -17.95
C SER A 91 9.96 19.68 -18.43
N VAL A 92 9.47 18.80 -17.54
CA VAL A 92 8.46 17.76 -17.83
C VAL A 92 7.17 17.95 -17.03
N SER A 93 7.11 18.96 -16.13
CA SER A 93 5.97 19.17 -15.24
C SER A 93 4.72 19.65 -15.99
N TYR A 94 3.58 19.06 -15.60
CA TYR A 94 2.26 19.56 -15.94
C TYR A 94 1.46 20.02 -14.69
N VAL A 95 2.14 20.25 -13.57
CA VAL A 95 1.54 20.83 -12.36
C VAL A 95 1.40 22.34 -12.57
N LEU A 96 0.16 22.81 -12.52
CA LEU A 96 -0.18 24.21 -12.76
C LEU A 96 -0.56 24.92 -11.45
N LYS A 97 -0.62 26.24 -11.52
CA LYS A 97 -1.13 27.06 -10.41
C LYS A 97 -2.56 26.65 -10.06
N GLY A 98 -2.81 26.36 -8.79
CA GLY A 98 -4.09 25.89 -8.27
C GLY A 98 -4.21 24.36 -8.24
N ASP A 99 -3.34 23.63 -8.94
CA ASP A 99 -3.32 22.17 -8.86
C ASP A 99 -2.89 21.72 -7.46
N ARG A 100 -3.45 20.59 -7.04
CA ARG A 100 -3.01 19.87 -5.85
C ARG A 100 -1.88 18.93 -6.23
N PHE A 101 -0.82 18.94 -5.45
CA PHE A 101 0.36 18.14 -5.77
C PHE A 101 0.95 17.43 -4.55
N SER A 102 1.71 16.37 -4.83
CA SER A 102 2.56 15.65 -3.86
C SER A 102 3.91 15.36 -4.50
N ILE A 103 4.99 15.61 -3.76
CA ILE A 103 6.34 15.20 -4.16
C ILE A 103 6.69 13.92 -3.40
N GLN A 104 7.13 12.91 -4.12
CA GLN A 104 7.56 11.63 -3.55
C GLN A 104 9.01 11.37 -3.97
N CYS A 105 9.94 11.51 -3.05
CA CYS A 105 11.34 11.22 -3.32
C CYS A 105 11.77 9.91 -2.64
N ARG A 106 12.41 9.04 -3.40
CA ARG A 106 13.03 7.81 -2.89
C ARG A 106 14.48 7.72 -3.32
N ARG A 107 15.34 7.39 -2.38
CA ARG A 107 16.77 7.30 -2.60
C ARG A 107 17.33 5.97 -2.12
N ARG A 108 18.30 5.45 -2.85
CA ARG A 108 19.18 4.37 -2.42
C ARG A 108 20.62 4.71 -2.78
N GLY A 109 21.52 4.24 -1.94
CA GLY A 109 22.95 4.55 -2.03
C GLY A 109 23.40 5.50 -0.95
N THR A 110 24.71 5.54 -0.76
CA THR A 110 25.43 6.43 0.16
C THR A 110 26.26 7.42 -0.66
N GLY A 111 26.60 8.56 -0.09
CA GLY A 111 27.51 9.51 -0.73
C GLY A 111 26.88 10.82 -1.21
N SER A 112 25.59 11.04 -0.96
CA SER A 112 25.00 12.37 -1.12
C SER A 112 24.94 13.07 0.24
N ASP A 113 25.16 14.37 0.27
CA ASP A 113 25.09 15.23 1.45
C ASP A 113 23.66 15.75 1.74
N TYR A 114 22.67 15.28 0.97
CA TYR A 114 21.24 15.60 1.12
C TYR A 114 20.38 14.33 1.24
N THR A 115 19.19 14.48 1.78
CA THR A 115 18.21 13.39 2.00
C THR A 115 17.06 13.45 0.98
N SER A 116 16.26 12.38 0.91
CA SER A 116 15.00 12.41 0.14
C SER A 116 14.07 13.52 0.62
N LYS A 117 14.09 13.83 1.92
CA LYS A 117 13.26 14.90 2.49
C LYS A 117 13.71 16.29 2.03
N ASP A 118 15.00 16.51 1.88
CA ASP A 118 15.53 17.78 1.37
C ASP A 118 15.06 18.01 -0.07
N VAL A 119 15.07 16.97 -0.91
CA VAL A 119 14.52 17.03 -2.28
C VAL A 119 13.02 17.34 -2.26
N GLU A 120 12.23 16.63 -1.44
CA GLU A 120 10.78 16.85 -1.33
C GLU A 120 10.46 18.28 -0.89
N VAL A 121 11.18 18.79 0.11
CA VAL A 121 11.00 20.16 0.61
C VAL A 121 11.40 21.19 -0.44
N PHE A 122 12.57 21.02 -1.07
CA PHE A 122 13.08 21.98 -2.05
C PHE A 122 12.16 22.11 -3.27
N VAL A 123 11.81 20.97 -3.89
CA VAL A 123 10.90 20.93 -5.05
C VAL A 123 9.49 21.36 -4.67
N GLY A 124 9.00 20.88 -3.52
CA GLY A 124 7.66 21.21 -3.03
C GLY A 124 7.47 22.70 -2.74
N SER A 125 8.48 23.33 -2.11
CA SER A 125 8.46 24.77 -1.82
C SER A 125 8.39 25.63 -3.07
N TRP A 126 9.02 25.18 -4.16
CA TRP A 126 8.92 25.89 -5.44
C TRP A 126 7.49 25.88 -5.99
N PHE A 127 6.82 24.70 -6.02
CA PHE A 127 5.43 24.60 -6.48
C PHE A 127 4.47 25.38 -5.59
N GLU A 128 4.65 25.31 -4.28
CA GLU A 128 3.84 26.06 -3.31
C GLU A 128 4.02 27.58 -3.50
N GLY A 129 5.25 28.05 -3.66
CA GLY A 129 5.56 29.46 -3.95
C GLY A 129 4.99 29.95 -5.28
N ASN A 130 4.73 29.06 -6.24
CA ASN A 130 4.10 29.35 -7.52
C ASN A 130 2.57 29.13 -7.52
N GLY A 131 1.98 28.91 -6.34
CA GLY A 131 0.54 28.89 -6.11
C GLY A 131 -0.13 27.54 -6.35
N SER A 132 0.64 26.46 -6.39
CA SER A 132 0.10 25.09 -6.33
C SER A 132 -0.16 24.70 -4.87
N ILE A 133 -1.07 23.76 -4.63
CA ILE A 133 -1.56 23.40 -3.29
C ILE A 133 -0.93 22.07 -2.86
N PRO A 134 -0.02 22.04 -1.86
CA PRO A 134 0.54 20.79 -1.37
C PRO A 134 -0.54 19.95 -0.71
N VAL A 135 -0.54 18.65 -1.00
CA VAL A 135 -1.48 17.68 -0.40
C VAL A 135 -1.20 17.48 1.07
N PHE A 136 0.05 17.72 1.48
CA PHE A 136 0.51 17.63 2.86
C PHE A 136 1.04 18.99 3.29
N SER A 137 0.20 19.74 3.99
CA SER A 137 0.66 20.91 4.75
C SER A 137 1.03 20.49 6.17
N SER A 138 1.81 21.33 6.85
CA SER A 138 2.08 21.19 8.29
C SER A 138 0.80 21.19 9.15
N THR A 139 -0.34 21.56 8.59
CA THR A 139 -1.63 21.75 9.25
C THR A 139 -2.66 20.64 9.01
N GLY A 140 -2.40 19.67 8.10
CA GLY A 140 -3.29 18.52 7.90
C GLY A 140 -3.39 18.03 6.45
N VAL A 141 -4.10 16.93 6.27
CA VAL A 141 -4.39 16.31 4.97
C VAL A 141 -5.38 17.17 4.20
N VAL A 142 -5.02 17.57 3.00
CA VAL A 142 -5.96 18.17 2.06
C VAL A 142 -6.68 17.04 1.32
N SER A 143 -7.95 16.78 1.63
CA SER A 143 -8.79 15.80 0.93
C SER A 143 -9.41 16.40 -0.34
N GLY A 144 -9.54 15.61 -1.43
CA GLY A 144 -10.21 16.03 -2.67
C GLY A 144 -9.74 15.23 -3.91
N PRO A 145 -10.41 15.37 -5.04
CA PRO A 145 -10.07 14.67 -6.28
C PRO A 145 -8.77 15.21 -6.90
N GLU A 146 -8.14 14.38 -7.72
CA GLU A 146 -7.01 14.66 -8.59
C GLU A 146 -5.81 15.36 -7.94
N ILE A 147 -4.84 14.55 -7.52
CA ILE A 147 -3.55 15.01 -7.01
C ILE A 147 -2.50 14.70 -8.08
N LYS A 148 -1.74 15.71 -8.48
CA LYS A 148 -0.58 15.52 -9.34
C LYS A 148 0.58 14.98 -8.49
N VAL A 149 1.13 13.83 -8.84
CA VAL A 149 2.24 13.22 -8.10
C VAL A 149 3.52 13.33 -8.90
N VAL A 150 4.54 13.92 -8.30
CA VAL A 150 5.89 14.00 -8.83
C VAL A 150 6.73 12.93 -8.15
N GLY A 151 7.06 11.86 -8.89
CA GLY A 151 7.96 10.81 -8.43
C GLY A 151 9.40 11.14 -8.76
N ILE A 152 10.28 11.17 -7.76
CA ILE A 152 11.72 11.43 -7.89
C ILE A 152 12.47 10.23 -7.30
N TYR A 153 13.28 9.58 -8.11
CA TYR A 153 13.99 8.37 -7.71
C TYR A 153 15.47 8.53 -7.96
N LEU A 154 16.28 8.43 -6.89
CA LEU A 154 17.73 8.62 -6.89
C LEU A 154 18.41 7.27 -6.65
N PHE A 155 18.95 6.68 -7.72
CA PHE A 155 19.61 5.38 -7.68
C PHE A 155 20.91 5.42 -8.50
N ASN A 156 22.00 4.93 -7.93
CA ASN A 156 23.28 4.78 -8.62
C ASN A 156 23.76 6.06 -9.33
N ASN A 157 23.65 7.23 -8.67
CA ASN A 157 23.99 8.55 -9.21
C ASN A 157 23.17 8.98 -10.45
N VAL A 158 22.02 8.39 -10.63
CA VAL A 158 21.03 8.79 -11.64
C VAL A 158 19.74 9.19 -10.93
N CYS A 159 19.17 10.30 -11.37
CA CYS A 159 17.83 10.74 -10.98
C CYS A 159 16.85 10.39 -12.07
N TYR A 160 15.75 9.77 -11.68
CA TYR A 160 14.60 9.41 -12.52
C TYR A 160 13.43 10.25 -12.04
N VAL A 161 12.81 11.00 -12.93
CA VAL A 161 11.63 11.83 -12.62
C VAL A 161 10.46 11.39 -13.46
N GLY A 162 9.30 11.28 -12.84
CA GLY A 162 8.06 10.97 -13.54
C GLY A 162 6.85 11.60 -12.87
N PHE A 163 5.80 11.76 -13.65
CA PHE A 163 4.54 12.33 -13.21
C PHE A 163 3.43 11.30 -13.29
N SER A 164 2.43 11.45 -12.44
CA SER A 164 1.21 10.64 -12.46
C SER A 164 0.11 11.34 -11.69
N GLU A 165 -1.11 10.85 -11.80
CA GLU A 165 -2.25 11.34 -11.04
C GLU A 165 -2.63 10.36 -9.93
N SER A 166 -3.21 10.89 -8.84
CA SER A 166 -3.74 10.04 -7.79
C SER A 166 -4.84 9.14 -8.33
N GLY A 167 -4.76 7.85 -8.04
CA GLY A 167 -5.66 6.83 -8.58
C GLY A 167 -5.08 6.02 -9.73
N GLU A 168 -4.01 6.47 -10.37
CA GLU A 168 -3.09 5.61 -11.10
C GLU A 168 -2.35 4.72 -10.08
N LEU A 169 -1.73 3.62 -10.51
CA LEU A 169 -1.11 2.59 -9.63
C LEU A 169 0.04 3.09 -8.74
N ILE A 170 -0.16 4.20 -8.07
CA ILE A 170 0.80 4.78 -7.15
C ILE A 170 0.37 4.45 -5.74
N ASN A 171 1.19 3.72 -5.04
CA ASN A 171 1.11 3.71 -3.60
C ASN A 171 1.65 5.04 -3.10
N GLU A 172 0.74 5.93 -2.83
CA GLU A 172 1.04 7.17 -2.14
C GLU A 172 1.70 6.83 -0.81
N HIS A 173 2.99 7.10 -0.72
CA HIS A 173 3.69 7.11 0.55
C HIS A 173 3.26 8.36 1.29
N ASN A 174 2.32 8.23 2.18
CA ASN A 174 1.70 9.38 2.76
C ASN A 174 2.12 9.60 4.19
N ASP A 175 2.36 10.85 4.47
CA ASP A 175 2.41 11.43 5.81
C ASP A 175 1.12 11.17 6.64
N GLU A 176 0.07 10.58 6.07
CA GLU A 176 -1.07 10.05 6.84
C GLU A 176 -0.62 9.07 7.92
N TYR A 177 0.47 8.31 7.67
CA TYR A 177 1.13 7.57 8.74
C TYR A 177 1.57 8.43 9.91
N ARG A 178 1.92 9.69 9.67
CA ARG A 178 2.27 10.64 10.73
C ARG A 178 1.05 11.08 11.54
N LEU A 179 -0.13 11.15 10.95
CA LEU A 179 -1.36 11.46 11.66
C LEU A 179 -1.76 10.30 12.58
N TYR A 180 -1.69 9.06 12.08
CA TYR A 180 -1.95 7.87 12.91
C TYR A 180 -0.80 7.56 13.87
N ALA A 181 0.44 7.94 13.57
CA ALA A 181 1.56 7.85 14.49
C ALA A 181 1.40 8.77 15.72
N LYS A 182 0.65 9.87 15.60
CA LYS A 182 0.26 10.72 16.74
C LYS A 182 -0.79 10.05 17.64
N ALA A 183 -1.58 9.12 17.14
CA ALA A 183 -2.58 8.36 17.91
C ALA A 183 -1.98 7.22 18.77
N GLY A 184 -0.65 7.12 18.84
CA GLY A 184 0.05 6.03 19.55
C GLY A 184 0.34 4.84 18.64
N LYS A 185 1.63 4.48 18.55
CA LYS A 185 2.09 3.35 17.73
C LYS A 185 2.14 2.10 18.60
N VAL A 186 1.14 1.24 18.49
CA VAL A 186 1.11 -0.08 19.14
C VAL A 186 2.03 -1.06 18.41
N SER A 187 1.87 -1.20 17.10
CA SER A 187 2.71 -2.04 16.26
C SER A 187 2.82 -1.54 14.84
N ARG A 188 3.80 -2.04 14.08
CA ARG A 188 3.92 -1.71 12.66
C ARG A 188 2.81 -2.33 11.80
N SER A 189 2.15 -3.40 12.27
CA SER A 189 1.05 -4.04 11.53
C SER A 189 -0.15 -3.11 11.34
N GLN A 190 -0.37 -2.14 12.24
CA GLN A 190 -1.46 -1.17 12.09
C GLN A 190 -1.45 -0.45 10.74
N PHE A 191 -0.27 -0.21 10.18
CA PHE A 191 -0.14 0.44 8.88
C PHE A 191 -0.65 -0.41 7.71
N LYS A 192 -0.64 -1.75 7.83
CA LYS A 192 -1.23 -2.63 6.82
C LYS A 192 -2.75 -2.43 6.74
N LEU A 193 -3.43 -2.36 7.90
CA LEU A 193 -4.88 -2.16 7.92
C LEU A 193 -5.25 -0.78 7.38
N ILE A 194 -4.54 0.28 7.81
CA ILE A 194 -4.76 1.64 7.31
C ILE A 194 -4.60 1.68 5.80
N GLU A 195 -3.54 1.08 5.27
CA GLU A 195 -3.29 1.01 3.83
C GLU A 195 -4.38 0.19 3.11
N ALA A 196 -4.81 -0.95 3.69
CA ALA A 196 -5.88 -1.77 3.13
C ALA A 196 -7.21 -1.03 3.06
N LEU A 197 -7.64 -0.39 4.15
CA LEU A 197 -8.87 0.39 4.21
C LEU A 197 -8.89 1.47 3.12
N ARG A 198 -7.79 2.19 2.96
CA ARG A 198 -7.67 3.23 1.93
C ARG A 198 -7.65 2.65 0.51
N LYS A 199 -6.77 1.68 0.26
CA LYS A 199 -6.61 1.09 -1.08
C LYS A 199 -7.89 0.44 -1.58
N PHE A 200 -8.62 -0.19 -0.69
CA PHE A 200 -9.91 -0.81 -0.99
C PHE A 200 -11.10 0.14 -0.88
N LYS A 201 -10.85 1.42 -0.54
CA LYS A 201 -11.89 2.46 -0.39
C LYS A 201 -12.98 2.08 0.61
N ILE A 202 -12.58 1.43 1.70
CA ILE A 202 -13.50 1.04 2.78
C ILE A 202 -13.63 2.20 3.74
N THR A 203 -14.83 2.74 3.85
CA THR A 203 -15.19 3.75 4.85
C THR A 203 -16.11 3.12 5.88
N MET A 204 -15.67 3.07 7.13
CA MET A 204 -16.46 2.55 8.24
C MET A 204 -16.38 3.52 9.41
N HIS A 205 -17.52 3.73 10.06
CA HIS A 205 -17.62 4.51 11.29
C HIS A 205 -18.60 3.80 12.23
N GLY A 206 -18.07 3.23 13.30
CA GLY A 206 -18.85 2.37 14.20
C GLY A 206 -19.12 0.98 13.63
N GLY A 207 -19.88 0.17 14.39
CA GLY A 207 -20.16 -1.22 14.07
C GLY A 207 -19.27 -2.20 14.85
N ARG A 208 -19.50 -3.49 14.65
CA ARG A 208 -18.82 -4.58 15.36
C ARG A 208 -17.82 -5.26 14.45
N VAL A 209 -16.59 -5.45 14.93
CA VAL A 209 -15.52 -6.09 14.17
C VAL A 209 -14.87 -7.23 14.95
N LEU A 210 -14.55 -8.30 14.23
CA LEU A 210 -13.77 -9.42 14.72
C LEU A 210 -12.34 -9.29 14.18
N ASP A 211 -11.35 -9.17 15.07
CA ASP A 211 -9.91 -9.05 14.76
C ASP A 211 -9.20 -10.36 15.13
N LEU A 212 -8.79 -11.12 14.12
CA LEU A 212 -8.13 -12.43 14.25
C LEU A 212 -6.60 -12.27 14.15
N GLY A 213 -5.88 -12.80 15.16
CA GLY A 213 -4.44 -12.58 15.28
C GLY A 213 -4.13 -11.17 15.79
N ALA A 214 -4.92 -10.71 16.77
CA ALA A 214 -4.95 -9.32 17.17
C ALA A 214 -3.66 -8.83 17.86
N ALA A 215 -2.94 -9.68 18.60
CA ALA A 215 -1.80 -9.24 19.42
C ALA A 215 -0.64 -8.65 18.58
N PRO A 216 -0.03 -7.57 19.04
CA PRO A 216 -0.24 -6.83 20.30
C PRO A 216 -1.40 -5.81 20.24
N GLY A 217 -2.26 -5.78 19.22
CA GLY A 217 -3.42 -4.88 19.13
C GLY A 217 -3.27 -3.75 18.11
N GLY A 218 -2.37 -3.88 17.15
CA GLY A 218 -2.16 -2.81 16.14
C GLY A 218 -3.40 -2.58 15.27
N TRP A 219 -4.05 -3.63 14.78
CA TRP A 219 -5.27 -3.54 14.01
C TRP A 219 -6.45 -3.12 14.89
N SER A 220 -6.59 -3.74 16.07
CA SER A 220 -7.60 -3.35 17.06
C SER A 220 -7.54 -1.86 17.39
N ASN A 221 -6.34 -1.28 17.57
CA ASN A 221 -6.17 0.16 17.86
C ASN A 221 -6.70 1.06 16.73
N VAL A 222 -6.47 0.69 15.47
CA VAL A 222 -7.00 1.40 14.30
C VAL A 222 -8.53 1.34 14.29
N LEU A 223 -9.11 0.16 14.51
CA LEU A 223 -10.54 -0.08 14.49
C LEU A 223 -11.27 0.66 15.63
N LEU A 224 -10.70 0.65 16.83
CA LEU A 224 -11.18 1.45 17.96
C LEU A 224 -11.15 2.95 17.65
N GLY A 225 -10.09 3.42 16.98
CA GLY A 225 -9.98 4.81 16.51
C GLY A 225 -11.04 5.21 15.48
N LEU A 226 -11.62 4.24 14.78
CA LEU A 226 -12.78 4.41 13.88
C LEU A 226 -14.13 4.30 14.60
N GLY A 227 -14.13 4.17 15.93
CA GLY A 227 -15.35 4.08 16.75
C GLY A 227 -16.02 2.71 16.71
N MET A 228 -15.28 1.64 16.34
CA MET A 228 -15.83 0.28 16.29
C MET A 228 -15.78 -0.41 17.65
N GLU A 229 -16.70 -1.35 17.86
CA GLU A 229 -16.65 -2.35 18.95
C GLU A 229 -15.82 -3.54 18.47
N VAL A 230 -14.67 -3.78 19.12
CA VAL A 230 -13.68 -4.77 18.68
C VAL A 230 -13.75 -6.03 19.53
N THR A 231 -13.95 -7.18 18.89
CA THR A 231 -13.67 -8.50 19.48
C THR A 231 -12.33 -8.97 18.96
N ALA A 232 -11.29 -8.83 19.77
CA ALA A 232 -9.93 -9.22 19.45
C ALA A 232 -9.66 -10.66 19.88
N VAL A 233 -9.16 -11.49 18.96
CA VAL A 233 -8.86 -12.90 19.22
C VAL A 233 -7.39 -13.18 19.03
N ASP A 234 -6.69 -13.48 20.11
CA ASP A 234 -5.28 -13.90 20.12
C ASP A 234 -4.93 -14.54 21.47
N PRO A 235 -4.17 -15.65 21.52
CA PRO A 235 -3.71 -16.23 22.79
C PRO A 235 -2.70 -15.34 23.53
N ALA A 236 -2.02 -14.41 22.84
CA ALA A 236 -1.07 -13.50 23.45
C ALA A 236 -1.77 -12.23 23.98
N ALA A 237 -1.19 -11.62 25.01
CA ALA A 237 -1.73 -10.39 25.60
C ALA A 237 -1.66 -9.21 24.62
N LEU A 238 -2.67 -8.34 24.69
CA LEU A 238 -2.71 -7.08 23.99
C LEU A 238 -1.89 -6.01 24.73
N ASP A 239 -1.48 -4.99 23.99
CA ASP A 239 -0.88 -3.78 24.56
C ASP A 239 -1.84 -3.18 25.61
N PRO A 240 -1.35 -2.78 26.80
CA PRO A 240 -2.20 -2.24 27.87
C PRO A 240 -3.08 -1.06 27.45
N VAL A 241 -2.61 -0.22 26.54
CA VAL A 241 -3.40 0.92 26.04
C VAL A 241 -4.60 0.43 25.21
N VAL A 242 -4.44 -0.61 24.43
CA VAL A 242 -5.51 -1.21 23.64
C VAL A 242 -6.47 -1.98 24.53
N ALA A 243 -5.92 -2.79 25.44
CA ALA A 243 -6.70 -3.61 26.36
C ALA A 243 -7.58 -2.79 27.35
N ALA A 244 -7.18 -1.54 27.62
CA ALA A 244 -7.95 -0.64 28.49
C ALA A 244 -9.19 -0.02 27.83
N SER A 245 -9.39 -0.23 26.52
CA SER A 245 -10.53 0.33 25.82
C SER A 245 -11.86 -0.30 26.27
N PRO A 246 -12.89 0.49 26.62
CA PRO A 246 -14.22 -0.04 26.98
C PRO A 246 -14.95 -0.70 25.80
N ASN A 247 -14.53 -0.40 24.57
CA ASN A 247 -15.10 -0.94 23.34
C ASN A 247 -14.32 -2.16 22.80
N LEU A 248 -13.52 -2.82 23.65
CA LEU A 248 -12.76 -4.00 23.26
C LEU A 248 -13.06 -5.18 24.18
N VAL A 249 -13.30 -6.33 23.56
CA VAL A 249 -13.35 -7.64 24.22
C VAL A 249 -12.16 -8.45 23.70
N HIS A 250 -11.33 -8.97 24.61
CA HIS A 250 -10.23 -9.85 24.25
C HIS A 250 -10.59 -11.32 24.57
N LEU A 251 -10.44 -12.18 23.58
CA LEU A 251 -10.65 -13.62 23.68
C LEU A 251 -9.33 -14.33 23.35
N ALA A 252 -9.00 -15.36 24.12
CA ALA A 252 -7.76 -16.11 23.91
C ALA A 252 -7.87 -17.11 22.73
N SER A 253 -9.08 -17.45 22.32
CA SER A 253 -9.33 -18.48 21.30
C SER A 253 -10.60 -18.21 20.46
N ILE A 254 -10.57 -18.65 19.22
CA ILE A 254 -11.72 -18.63 18.31
C ILE A 254 -12.93 -19.38 18.91
N SER A 255 -12.70 -20.42 19.71
CA SER A 255 -13.76 -21.19 20.35
C SER A 255 -14.57 -20.40 21.39
N GLU A 256 -14.06 -19.28 21.87
CA GLU A 256 -14.74 -18.39 22.80
C GLU A 256 -15.66 -17.36 22.10
N ILE A 257 -15.62 -17.28 20.76
CA ILE A 257 -16.50 -16.40 20.02
C ILE A 257 -17.94 -16.91 20.17
N PRO A 258 -18.89 -16.06 20.61
CA PRO A 258 -20.29 -16.45 20.72
C PRO A 258 -20.83 -16.98 19.38
N PRO A 259 -21.52 -18.12 19.34
CA PRO A 259 -21.99 -18.75 18.10
C PRO A 259 -23.03 -17.94 17.34
N ASP A 260 -23.73 -17.04 18.02
CA ASP A 260 -24.72 -16.10 17.52
C ASP A 260 -24.14 -14.67 17.31
N GLY A 261 -22.82 -14.51 17.51
CA GLY A 261 -22.13 -13.27 17.27
C GLY A 261 -22.40 -12.75 15.86
N LYS A 262 -22.58 -11.44 15.71
CA LYS A 262 -22.74 -10.79 14.41
C LYS A 262 -21.74 -9.66 14.32
N PHE A 263 -21.02 -9.62 13.19
CA PHE A 263 -20.00 -8.62 12.89
C PHE A 263 -20.29 -7.97 11.55
N ASP A 264 -19.91 -6.72 11.44
CA ASP A 264 -19.99 -5.93 10.21
C ASP A 264 -18.71 -6.07 9.38
N LEU A 265 -17.61 -6.47 10.06
CA LEU A 265 -16.30 -6.70 9.45
C LEU A 265 -15.59 -7.85 10.18
N ILE A 266 -14.89 -8.70 9.43
CA ILE A 266 -13.85 -9.58 9.98
C ILE A 266 -12.53 -9.16 9.39
N VAL A 267 -11.49 -9.01 10.22
CA VAL A 267 -10.12 -8.78 9.79
C VAL A 267 -9.21 -9.90 10.27
N ASP A 268 -8.24 -10.31 9.44
CA ASP A 268 -7.34 -11.44 9.73
C ASP A 268 -5.91 -11.11 9.31
N ASP A 269 -5.01 -10.99 10.28
CA ASP A 269 -3.54 -10.91 10.08
C ASP A 269 -2.82 -12.04 10.83
N MET A 270 -3.46 -13.19 11.01
CA MET A 270 -2.87 -14.35 11.69
C MET A 270 -1.61 -14.84 10.97
N ASN A 271 -0.65 -15.33 11.74
CA ASN A 271 0.60 -15.88 11.20
C ASN A 271 0.48 -17.39 10.92
N ILE A 272 -0.48 -17.77 10.08
CA ILE A 272 -0.72 -19.14 9.59
C ILE A 272 -0.62 -19.16 8.06
N ASP A 273 -0.56 -20.35 7.46
CA ASP A 273 -0.52 -20.45 6.00
C ASP A 273 -1.82 -20.00 5.33
N ALA A 274 -1.72 -19.62 4.06
CA ALA A 274 -2.81 -18.99 3.33
C ALA A 274 -4.08 -19.86 3.21
N GLU A 275 -3.91 -21.17 3.06
CA GLU A 275 -5.06 -22.08 2.93
C GLU A 275 -5.75 -22.29 4.28
N SER A 276 -4.99 -22.45 5.36
CA SER A 276 -5.53 -22.56 6.73
C SER A 276 -6.30 -21.29 7.14
N SER A 277 -5.76 -20.10 6.83
CA SER A 277 -6.42 -18.83 7.08
C SER A 277 -7.74 -18.72 6.29
N ALA A 278 -7.72 -19.12 5.00
CA ALA A 278 -8.91 -19.13 4.16
C ALA A 278 -9.99 -20.10 4.67
N MET A 279 -9.64 -21.32 5.09
CA MET A 279 -10.57 -22.29 5.65
C MET A 279 -11.20 -21.79 6.96
N MET A 280 -10.40 -21.20 7.83
CA MET A 280 -10.88 -20.61 9.07
C MET A 280 -11.90 -19.51 8.80
N LEU A 281 -11.58 -18.59 7.88
CA LEU A 281 -12.47 -17.47 7.54
C LEU A 281 -13.80 -17.98 6.92
N VAL A 282 -13.76 -19.04 6.10
CA VAL A 282 -14.98 -19.70 5.60
C VAL A 282 -15.82 -20.24 6.75
N GLY A 283 -15.21 -20.90 7.74
CA GLY A 283 -15.91 -21.40 8.94
C GLY A 283 -16.55 -20.29 9.78
N LEU A 284 -15.95 -19.10 9.79
CA LEU A 284 -16.45 -17.93 10.52
C LEU A 284 -17.43 -17.07 9.69
N SER A 285 -17.65 -17.39 8.43
CA SER A 285 -18.50 -16.59 7.52
C SER A 285 -19.93 -16.41 8.01
N ARG A 286 -20.45 -17.36 8.79
CA ARG A 286 -21.78 -17.30 9.45
C ARG A 286 -21.91 -16.13 10.43
N LEU A 287 -20.81 -15.60 10.93
CA LEU A 287 -20.77 -14.48 11.87
C LEU A 287 -20.86 -13.12 11.15
N LEU A 288 -20.76 -13.10 9.83
CA LEU A 288 -20.95 -11.90 9.02
C LEU A 288 -22.36 -11.81 8.47
N GLY A 289 -22.92 -10.61 8.42
CA GLY A 289 -24.12 -10.32 7.66
C GLY A 289 -23.89 -10.44 6.15
N ASN A 290 -24.96 -10.63 5.37
CA ASN A 290 -24.86 -10.63 3.90
C ASN A 290 -24.39 -9.27 3.40
N GLY A 291 -23.42 -9.28 2.49
CA GLY A 291 -22.78 -8.06 1.97
C GLY A 291 -21.77 -7.40 2.90
N SER A 292 -21.58 -7.90 4.13
CA SER A 292 -20.48 -7.46 4.99
C SER A 292 -19.14 -7.91 4.46
N ASN A 293 -18.09 -7.18 4.82
CA ASN A 293 -16.75 -7.39 4.29
C ASN A 293 -15.87 -8.23 5.21
N ALA A 294 -14.85 -8.84 4.61
CA ALA A 294 -13.69 -9.34 5.35
C ALA A 294 -12.39 -8.86 4.69
N ILE A 295 -11.37 -8.58 5.52
CA ILE A 295 -10.02 -8.28 5.07
C ILE A 295 -9.11 -9.36 5.61
N ILE A 296 -8.41 -10.07 4.72
CA ILE A 296 -7.50 -11.16 5.09
C ILE A 296 -6.11 -10.91 4.53
N THR A 297 -5.08 -11.16 5.34
CA THR A 297 -3.68 -11.12 4.92
C THR A 297 -3.14 -12.53 4.77
N LEU A 298 -3.02 -13.00 3.54
CA LEU A 298 -2.47 -14.32 3.21
C LEU A 298 -0.95 -14.32 3.36
N LYS A 299 -0.41 -15.20 4.18
CA LYS A 299 1.04 -15.38 4.37
C LYS A 299 1.60 -16.28 3.27
N LEU A 300 2.63 -15.79 2.59
CA LEU A 300 3.29 -16.50 1.49
C LEU A 300 4.64 -17.05 1.96
N LYS A 301 5.05 -18.19 1.41
CA LYS A 301 6.33 -18.80 1.76
C LYS A 301 7.42 -18.35 0.78
N LYS A 302 8.58 -17.99 1.32
CA LYS A 302 9.77 -17.71 0.53
C LYS A 302 10.11 -18.92 -0.36
N GLY A 303 10.47 -18.65 -1.62
CA GLY A 303 10.82 -19.69 -2.60
C GLY A 303 9.64 -20.48 -3.16
N SER A 304 8.41 -20.21 -2.73
CA SER A 304 7.21 -20.82 -3.32
C SER A 304 6.62 -19.94 -4.43
N ASN A 305 5.77 -20.55 -5.26
CA ASN A 305 4.98 -19.78 -6.23
C ASN A 305 3.85 -19.02 -5.52
N PRO A 306 3.92 -17.67 -5.44
CA PRO A 306 2.93 -16.87 -4.72
C PRO A 306 1.54 -16.95 -5.35
N PHE A 307 1.44 -17.03 -6.68
CA PHE A 307 0.16 -17.15 -7.37
C PHE A 307 -0.56 -18.46 -7.06
N LYS A 308 0.21 -19.56 -6.89
CA LYS A 308 -0.39 -20.84 -6.50
C LYS A 308 -1.05 -20.74 -5.12
N ALA A 309 -0.34 -20.20 -4.13
CA ALA A 309 -0.87 -20.04 -2.77
C ALA A 309 -2.09 -19.12 -2.73
N VAL A 310 -2.03 -17.98 -3.44
CA VAL A 310 -3.15 -17.04 -3.51
C VAL A 310 -4.36 -17.67 -4.21
N ASN A 311 -4.16 -18.37 -5.34
CA ASN A 311 -5.26 -19.00 -6.07
C ASN A 311 -5.91 -20.15 -5.28
N SER A 312 -5.11 -20.97 -4.57
CA SER A 312 -5.65 -22.00 -3.67
C SER A 312 -6.51 -21.37 -2.56
N ALA A 313 -6.03 -20.32 -1.90
CA ALA A 313 -6.79 -19.63 -0.87
C ALA A 313 -8.08 -19.00 -1.44
N ILE A 314 -8.02 -18.36 -2.59
CA ILE A 314 -9.19 -17.79 -3.29
C ILE A 314 -10.22 -18.89 -3.60
N HIS A 315 -9.77 -20.05 -4.07
CA HIS A 315 -10.69 -21.17 -4.36
C HIS A 315 -11.44 -21.64 -3.11
N ILE A 316 -10.76 -21.68 -1.96
CA ILE A 316 -11.40 -22.01 -0.67
C ILE A 316 -12.40 -20.90 -0.28
N LEU A 317 -11.99 -19.65 -0.37
CA LEU A 317 -12.81 -18.49 0.01
C LEU A 317 -14.10 -18.37 -0.83
N TRP A 318 -14.08 -18.80 -2.10
CA TRP A 318 -15.27 -18.79 -2.97
C TRP A 318 -16.48 -19.55 -2.43
N GLN A 319 -16.29 -20.43 -1.46
CA GLN A 319 -17.40 -21.13 -0.80
C GLN A 319 -18.34 -20.17 -0.06
N SER A 320 -17.82 -19.04 0.45
CA SER A 320 -18.59 -18.11 1.28
C SER A 320 -18.40 -16.64 0.91
N TYR A 321 -17.45 -16.30 0.05
CA TYR A 321 -17.09 -14.94 -0.27
C TYR A 321 -16.90 -14.70 -1.76
N ASP A 322 -17.20 -13.47 -2.19
CA ASP A 322 -16.70 -12.92 -3.45
C ASP A 322 -15.43 -12.15 -3.20
N VAL A 323 -14.40 -12.41 -4.01
CA VAL A 323 -13.12 -11.67 -3.93
C VAL A 323 -13.26 -10.35 -4.66
N VAL A 324 -13.36 -9.26 -3.90
CA VAL A 324 -13.54 -7.90 -4.43
C VAL A 324 -12.22 -7.33 -4.94
N SER A 325 -11.14 -7.52 -4.16
CA SER A 325 -9.82 -7.00 -4.52
C SER A 325 -8.70 -7.85 -3.92
N VAL A 326 -7.55 -7.85 -4.60
CA VAL A 326 -6.33 -8.54 -4.15
C VAL A 326 -5.16 -7.58 -4.38
N ALA A 327 -4.30 -7.40 -3.38
CA ALA A 327 -3.15 -6.50 -3.52
C ALA A 327 -1.99 -6.86 -2.56
N SER A 328 -0.76 -6.73 -3.03
CA SER A 328 0.39 -6.58 -2.14
C SER A 328 0.46 -5.13 -1.67
N LEU A 329 0.26 -4.93 -0.38
CA LEU A 329 0.38 -3.62 0.24
C LEU A 329 1.86 -3.26 0.41
N PHE A 330 2.17 -1.97 0.50
CA PHE A 330 3.55 -1.53 0.73
C PHE A 330 4.13 -2.11 2.02
N HIS A 331 3.31 -2.17 3.07
CA HIS A 331 3.70 -2.72 4.38
C HIS A 331 3.68 -4.25 4.46
N ASN A 332 3.16 -4.93 3.45
CA ASN A 332 3.27 -6.38 3.35
C ASN A 332 4.74 -6.77 3.07
N ARG A 333 5.19 -7.85 3.69
CA ARG A 333 6.47 -8.50 3.37
C ARG A 333 6.20 -9.66 2.41
N LEU A 334 6.18 -10.89 2.91
CA LEU A 334 5.78 -12.09 2.16
C LEU A 334 4.26 -12.31 2.33
N GLU A 335 3.46 -11.37 1.88
CA GLU A 335 2.02 -11.35 2.16
C GLU A 335 1.25 -10.68 1.02
N VAL A 336 0.00 -11.08 0.87
CA VAL A 336 -0.98 -10.46 -0.03
C VAL A 336 -2.27 -10.23 0.77
N THR A 337 -2.87 -9.05 0.63
CA THR A 337 -4.11 -8.70 1.33
C THR A 337 -5.29 -8.74 0.38
N LEU A 338 -6.37 -9.36 0.80
CA LEU A 338 -7.62 -9.47 0.05
C LEU A 338 -8.75 -8.72 0.75
N LEU A 339 -9.58 -8.07 -0.06
CA LEU A 339 -10.90 -7.63 0.33
C LEU A 339 -11.94 -8.64 -0.19
N LEU A 340 -12.79 -9.07 0.69
CA LEU A 340 -13.83 -10.05 0.45
C LEU A 340 -15.19 -9.46 0.79
N ALA A 341 -16.24 -9.82 0.02
CA ALA A 341 -17.62 -9.57 0.36
C ALA A 341 -18.32 -10.89 0.68
N LYS A 342 -19.04 -10.96 1.81
CA LYS A 342 -19.81 -12.14 2.19
C LYS A 342 -20.94 -12.37 1.18
N LYS A 343 -21.02 -13.57 0.64
CA LYS A 343 -22.14 -13.99 -0.22
C LYS A 343 -23.45 -14.04 0.56
N GLY A 344 -24.53 -13.78 -0.16
CA GLY A 344 -25.89 -13.85 0.37
C GLY A 344 -26.34 -15.28 0.70
#